data_8b3adcedce74d77ae290bb85244d16da
#
_entry.id   8b3adcedce74d77ae290bb85244d16da
#
_cell.length_a   1.000
_cell.length_b   1.000
_cell.length_c   1.000
_cell.angle_alpha   90.00
_cell.angle_beta   90.00
_cell.angle_gamma   90.00
#
_symmetry.space_group_name_H-M   'P 1'
#
loop_
_entity.id
_entity.type
_entity.pdbx_description
1 polymer ?
#
loop_
_entity_poly.entity_id
_entity_poly.type
_entity_poly.pdbx_seq_one_letter_code
_entity_poly.pdbx_strand_id
1 'polypeptide(L)'
;MIDIDLTYGIQSVWKEDEEYQTACLSGILSAIRRINDTDIAKLHEDYLKEIGAFFVHNDSYITEHFGPAIKEPKYGMYNSDGRYLCGRLAIPLRTMDDCVRGFVGYSKKPDDLDPNDVYVKYLYPPKYAFSKSRYMFITSQEYRKALEEQYICIVDGLFDKIILQCLGINAVSLCGSSLTSWHKYYLSFIKNKIVVADNDLAGRRLASYCKYAFDNCVELIQAETGDIDSFIRTPEHLLKIKNTILEMKHEGFLISKILPTETRKEKLI
;
A
#
# COMPACT_ATOMS: atom_id res chain seq x y z
N MET A 1 18.82 -13.91 -22.05
CA MET A 1 17.79 -14.33 -21.08
C MET A 1 16.54 -13.56 -21.45
N ILE A 2 15.51 -14.23 -21.95
CA ILE A 2 14.25 -13.55 -22.32
C ILE A 2 13.57 -13.17 -21.00
N ASP A 3 13.42 -11.88 -20.77
CA ASP A 3 12.69 -11.39 -19.60
C ASP A 3 11.19 -11.64 -19.83
N ILE A 4 10.47 -12.07 -18.79
CA ILE A 4 9.03 -12.33 -18.87
C ILE A 4 8.31 -10.99 -18.95
N ASP A 5 7.36 -10.88 -19.86
CA ASP A 5 6.40 -9.78 -19.86
C ASP A 5 5.33 -10.02 -18.76
N LEU A 6 5.59 -9.52 -17.56
CA LEU A 6 4.68 -9.66 -16.44
C LEU A 6 3.34 -8.93 -16.67
N THR A 7 3.33 -7.89 -17.50
CA THR A 7 2.11 -7.15 -17.85
C THR A 7 1.18 -8.02 -18.70
N TYR A 8 1.73 -8.75 -19.65
CA TYR A 8 0.97 -9.70 -20.44
C TYR A 8 0.37 -10.81 -19.58
N GLY A 9 1.14 -11.39 -18.66
CA GLY A 9 0.65 -12.41 -17.73
C GLY A 9 -0.51 -11.92 -16.86
N ILE A 10 -0.44 -10.68 -16.35
CA ILE A 10 -1.55 -10.06 -15.61
C ILE A 10 -2.79 -9.91 -16.51
N GLN A 11 -2.61 -9.45 -17.74
CA GLN A 11 -3.73 -9.31 -18.69
C GLN A 11 -4.36 -10.66 -19.02
N SER A 12 -3.57 -11.72 -19.17
CA SER A 12 -4.06 -13.08 -19.38
C SER A 12 -4.91 -13.55 -18.23
N VAL A 13 -4.44 -13.38 -16.97
CA VAL A 13 -5.21 -13.72 -15.76
C VAL A 13 -6.60 -13.06 -15.78
N TRP A 14 -6.66 -11.76 -16.00
CA TRP A 14 -7.92 -11.02 -15.98
C TRP A 14 -8.83 -11.32 -17.16
N LYS A 15 -8.27 -11.65 -18.30
CA LYS A 15 -9.05 -12.00 -19.50
C LYS A 15 -9.70 -13.39 -19.38
N GLU A 16 -9.01 -14.34 -18.77
CA GLU A 16 -9.43 -15.74 -18.74
C GLU A 16 -10.31 -16.07 -17.53
N ASP A 17 -10.11 -15.36 -16.40
CA ASP A 17 -10.74 -15.67 -15.11
C ASP A 17 -11.34 -14.47 -14.38
N GLU A 18 -11.88 -13.48 -15.10
CA GLU A 18 -12.38 -12.23 -14.50
C GLU A 18 -13.40 -12.46 -13.38
N GLU A 19 -14.35 -13.38 -13.58
CA GLU A 19 -15.38 -13.66 -12.56
C GLU A 19 -14.78 -14.25 -11.29
N TYR A 20 -13.86 -15.20 -11.44
CA TYR A 20 -13.17 -15.81 -10.31
C TYR A 20 -12.30 -14.81 -9.57
N GLN A 21 -11.52 -14.00 -10.28
CA GLN A 21 -10.67 -12.99 -9.67
C GLN A 21 -11.49 -11.92 -8.93
N THR A 22 -12.59 -11.47 -9.53
CA THR A 22 -13.52 -10.52 -8.90
C THR A 22 -14.10 -11.09 -7.61
N ALA A 23 -14.56 -12.35 -7.61
CA ALA A 23 -15.08 -13.01 -6.42
C ALA A 23 -14.02 -13.15 -5.32
N CYS A 24 -12.78 -13.51 -5.69
CA CYS A 24 -11.66 -13.59 -4.74
C CYS A 24 -11.32 -12.23 -4.14
N LEU A 25 -11.25 -11.16 -4.94
CA LEU A 25 -10.97 -9.81 -4.44
C LEU A 25 -12.07 -9.35 -3.49
N SER A 26 -13.33 -9.50 -3.85
CA SER A 26 -14.47 -9.14 -2.99
C SER A 26 -14.45 -9.92 -1.68
N GLY A 27 -14.14 -11.23 -1.72
CA GLY A 27 -14.00 -12.06 -0.53
C GLY A 27 -12.85 -11.61 0.38
N ILE A 28 -11.68 -11.32 -0.19
CA ILE A 28 -10.52 -10.80 0.56
C ILE A 28 -10.86 -9.46 1.20
N LEU A 29 -11.43 -8.52 0.45
CA LEU A 29 -11.77 -7.19 0.95
C LEU A 29 -12.82 -7.27 2.07
N SER A 30 -13.84 -8.08 1.91
CA SER A 30 -14.86 -8.31 2.95
C SER A 30 -14.25 -8.90 4.22
N ALA A 31 -13.34 -9.87 4.07
CA ALA A 31 -12.67 -10.51 5.18
C ALA A 31 -11.70 -9.55 5.92
N ILE A 32 -10.99 -8.67 5.19
CA ILE A 32 -10.06 -7.72 5.78
C ILE A 32 -10.79 -6.64 6.57
N ARG A 33 -11.90 -6.14 6.08
CA ARG A 33 -12.40 -4.83 6.47
C ARG A 33 -13.68 -4.82 7.25
N ARG A 34 -14.48 -5.89 7.22
CA ARG A 34 -15.86 -5.87 7.75
C ARG A 34 -16.62 -4.59 7.35
N ILE A 35 -16.34 -4.08 6.14
CA ILE A 35 -16.98 -2.88 5.60
C ILE A 35 -18.39 -3.26 5.22
N ASN A 36 -19.38 -2.62 5.85
CA ASN A 36 -20.77 -2.70 5.45
C ASN A 36 -21.11 -1.72 4.30
N ASP A 37 -20.17 -0.86 3.92
CA ASP A 37 -20.33 0.10 2.84
C ASP A 37 -19.91 -0.55 1.51
N THR A 38 -20.92 -0.87 0.69
CA THR A 38 -20.74 -1.53 -0.61
C THR A 38 -20.00 -0.64 -1.62
N ASP A 39 -20.13 0.68 -1.53
CA ASP A 39 -19.53 1.62 -2.49
C ASP A 39 -18.02 1.72 -2.26
N ILE A 40 -17.59 1.82 -1.00
CA ILE A 40 -16.16 1.85 -0.67
C ILE A 40 -15.49 0.50 -1.00
N ALA A 41 -16.15 -0.62 -0.71
CA ALA A 41 -15.65 -1.94 -1.08
C ALA A 41 -15.46 -2.06 -2.60
N LYS A 42 -16.40 -1.55 -3.37
CA LYS A 42 -16.34 -1.54 -4.84
C LYS A 42 -15.17 -0.67 -5.36
N LEU A 43 -14.98 0.53 -4.81
CA LEU A 43 -13.83 1.38 -5.18
C LEU A 43 -12.48 0.69 -4.95
N HIS A 44 -12.35 -0.06 -3.87
CA HIS A 44 -11.12 -0.80 -3.60
C HIS A 44 -10.92 -1.98 -4.56
N GLU A 45 -12.00 -2.68 -4.90
CA GLU A 45 -11.96 -3.77 -5.87
C GLU A 45 -11.55 -3.24 -7.25
N ASP A 46 -12.18 -2.15 -7.70
CA ASP A 46 -11.90 -1.52 -8.99
C ASP A 46 -10.44 -1.02 -9.04
N TYR A 47 -9.94 -0.42 -7.97
CA TYR A 47 -8.55 0.01 -7.90
C TYR A 47 -7.56 -1.16 -7.92
N LEU A 48 -7.81 -2.23 -7.17
CA LEU A 48 -6.96 -3.42 -7.18
C LEU A 48 -6.92 -4.07 -8.57
N LYS A 49 -8.07 -4.12 -9.25
CA LYS A 49 -8.17 -4.58 -10.65
C LYS A 49 -7.38 -3.66 -11.59
N GLU A 50 -7.52 -2.34 -11.46
CA GLU A 50 -6.80 -1.35 -12.28
C GLU A 50 -5.29 -1.50 -12.17
N ILE A 51 -4.75 -1.67 -10.97
CA ILE A 51 -3.31 -1.88 -10.78
C ILE A 51 -2.84 -3.29 -11.18
N GLY A 52 -3.76 -4.19 -11.51
CA GLY A 52 -3.48 -5.55 -11.94
C GLY A 52 -3.20 -6.53 -10.80
N ALA A 53 -3.76 -6.29 -9.60
CA ALA A 53 -3.69 -7.25 -8.51
C ALA A 53 -4.59 -8.45 -8.78
N PHE A 54 -4.18 -9.65 -8.40
CA PHE A 54 -4.95 -10.87 -8.60
C PHE A 54 -4.67 -11.90 -7.50
N PHE A 55 -5.63 -12.81 -7.30
CA PHE A 55 -5.48 -13.90 -6.34
C PHE A 55 -4.75 -15.09 -6.98
N VAL A 56 -3.77 -15.62 -6.27
CA VAL A 56 -2.97 -16.75 -6.72
C VAL A 56 -3.61 -18.06 -6.25
N HIS A 57 -4.26 -18.73 -7.17
CA HIS A 57 -4.99 -19.96 -6.86
C HIS A 57 -4.06 -21.13 -6.54
N ASN A 58 -3.15 -21.46 -7.46
CA ASN A 58 -2.16 -22.52 -7.30
C ASN A 58 -0.94 -22.32 -8.22
N ASP A 59 0.04 -23.21 -8.13
CA ASP A 59 1.30 -23.12 -8.90
C ASP A 59 1.11 -23.29 -10.40
N SER A 60 0.20 -24.18 -10.83
CA SER A 60 -0.05 -24.43 -12.25
C SER A 60 -0.64 -23.18 -12.90
N TYR A 61 -1.61 -22.55 -12.23
CA TYR A 61 -2.22 -21.31 -12.66
C TYR A 61 -1.22 -20.20 -12.98
N ILE A 62 -0.22 -20.02 -12.10
CA ILE A 62 0.83 -19.03 -12.31
C ILE A 62 1.69 -19.37 -13.54
N THR A 63 2.08 -20.64 -13.69
CA THR A 63 2.93 -21.04 -14.82
C THR A 63 2.20 -21.04 -16.15
N GLU A 64 0.89 -21.23 -16.17
CA GLU A 64 0.04 -21.12 -17.34
C GLU A 64 -0.01 -19.69 -17.89
N HIS A 65 -0.22 -18.71 -17.01
CA HIS A 65 -0.35 -17.30 -17.42
C HIS A 65 0.99 -16.57 -17.64
N PHE A 66 2.02 -16.92 -16.87
CA PHE A 66 3.31 -16.21 -16.88
C PHE A 66 4.47 -17.02 -17.46
N GLY A 67 4.24 -18.29 -17.75
CA GLY A 67 5.29 -19.20 -18.18
C GLY A 67 6.19 -19.67 -17.01
N PRO A 68 7.01 -20.73 -17.24
CA PRO A 68 7.78 -21.40 -16.18
C PRO A 68 8.87 -20.52 -15.54
N ALA A 69 9.35 -19.50 -16.23
CA ALA A 69 10.37 -18.60 -15.71
C ALA A 69 9.87 -17.69 -14.59
N ILE A 70 8.55 -17.57 -14.37
CA ILE A 70 7.95 -16.85 -13.25
C ILE A 70 8.42 -17.43 -11.91
N LYS A 71 8.90 -18.66 -11.91
CA LYS A 71 9.48 -19.35 -10.75
C LYS A 71 10.80 -18.75 -10.28
N GLU A 72 11.44 -17.91 -11.05
CA GLU A 72 12.64 -17.23 -10.58
C GLU A 72 12.31 -16.28 -9.40
N PRO A 73 13.12 -16.34 -8.32
CA PRO A 73 12.87 -15.56 -7.10
C PRO A 73 12.75 -14.05 -7.33
N LYS A 74 13.35 -13.52 -8.40
CA LYS A 74 13.30 -12.09 -8.75
C LYS A 74 11.87 -11.56 -8.96
N TYR A 75 10.93 -12.42 -9.35
CA TYR A 75 9.54 -12.02 -9.58
C TYR A 75 8.69 -12.02 -8.30
N GLY A 76 9.19 -12.58 -7.20
CA GLY A 76 8.51 -12.61 -5.92
C GLY A 76 7.38 -13.61 -5.80
N MET A 77 7.11 -14.37 -6.86
CA MET A 77 6.10 -15.43 -6.80
C MET A 77 6.58 -16.65 -6.03
N TYR A 78 7.89 -16.80 -5.85
CA TYR A 78 8.53 -17.91 -5.18
C TYR A 78 9.55 -17.44 -4.16
N ASN A 79 9.48 -17.94 -2.92
CA ASN A 79 10.51 -17.74 -1.92
C ASN A 79 11.54 -18.87 -1.94
N SER A 80 12.63 -18.73 -1.17
CA SER A 80 13.70 -19.71 -1.05
C SER A 80 13.24 -21.11 -0.60
N ASP A 81 12.08 -21.18 0.04
CA ASP A 81 11.55 -22.40 0.63
C ASP A 81 10.55 -23.11 -0.31
N GLY A 82 10.44 -22.66 -1.57
CA GLY A 82 9.49 -23.18 -2.55
C GLY A 82 8.04 -22.89 -2.23
N ARG A 83 7.78 -22.01 -1.26
CA ARG A 83 6.42 -21.55 -0.97
C ARG A 83 6.09 -20.32 -1.81
N TYR A 84 4.88 -20.30 -2.27
CA TYR A 84 4.41 -19.32 -3.20
C TYR A 84 3.45 -18.35 -2.61
N LEU A 85 3.08 -17.38 -3.45
CA LEU A 85 1.94 -16.53 -3.21
C LEU A 85 0.61 -17.29 -3.34
N CYS A 86 0.62 -18.63 -3.42
CA CYS A 86 -0.60 -19.44 -3.41
C CYS A 86 -1.46 -19.13 -2.19
N GLY A 87 -2.74 -18.90 -2.43
CA GLY A 87 -3.69 -18.47 -1.40
C GLY A 87 -3.51 -17.00 -0.97
N ARG A 88 -2.72 -16.20 -1.73
CA ARG A 88 -2.49 -14.77 -1.45
C ARG A 88 -2.95 -13.88 -2.58
N LEU A 89 -3.27 -12.64 -2.24
CA LEU A 89 -3.44 -11.58 -3.21
C LEU A 89 -2.05 -11.14 -3.69
N ALA A 90 -1.74 -11.34 -4.96
CA ALA A 90 -0.54 -10.83 -5.60
C ALA A 90 -0.77 -9.38 -6.06
N ILE A 91 0.01 -8.45 -5.53
CA ILE A 91 -0.04 -7.03 -5.88
C ILE A 91 1.21 -6.71 -6.70
N PRO A 92 1.08 -6.22 -7.95
CA PRO A 92 2.22 -5.92 -8.80
C PRO A 92 3.09 -4.80 -8.22
N LEU A 93 4.39 -5.01 -8.20
CA LEU A 93 5.39 -4.00 -7.86
C LEU A 93 5.80 -3.28 -9.15
N ARG A 94 5.16 -2.14 -9.42
CA ARG A 94 5.45 -1.31 -10.59
C ARG A 94 6.52 -0.29 -10.28
N THR A 95 7.40 -0.07 -11.23
CA THR A 95 8.35 1.05 -11.20
C THR A 95 7.68 2.32 -11.72
N MET A 96 8.34 3.47 -11.58
CA MET A 96 7.79 4.76 -12.02
C MET A 96 7.65 4.91 -13.54
N ASP A 97 8.16 3.95 -14.32
CA ASP A 97 7.96 3.77 -15.75
C ASP A 97 6.88 2.72 -16.08
N ASP A 98 6.07 2.35 -15.09
CA ASP A 98 4.97 1.36 -15.12
C ASP A 98 5.39 -0.08 -15.44
N CYS A 99 6.68 -0.38 -15.46
CA CYS A 99 7.14 -1.75 -15.61
C CYS A 99 6.90 -2.56 -14.35
N VAL A 100 6.25 -3.71 -14.46
CA VAL A 100 6.10 -4.66 -13.34
C VAL A 100 7.43 -5.38 -13.12
N ARG A 101 7.96 -5.30 -11.89
CA ARG A 101 9.25 -5.92 -11.51
C ARG A 101 9.11 -7.13 -10.60
N GLY A 102 7.90 -7.46 -10.22
CA GLY A 102 7.58 -8.59 -9.35
C GLY A 102 6.27 -8.35 -8.62
N PHE A 103 6.03 -9.15 -7.62
CA PHE A 103 4.78 -9.14 -6.88
C PHE A 103 5.04 -9.17 -5.38
N VAL A 104 4.19 -8.51 -4.61
CA VAL A 104 4.07 -8.72 -3.18
C VAL A 104 2.81 -9.50 -2.89
N GLY A 105 2.92 -10.57 -2.10
CA GLY A 105 1.78 -11.38 -1.69
C GLY A 105 1.21 -10.89 -0.36
N TYR A 106 -0.04 -10.51 -0.36
CA TYR A 106 -0.78 -10.18 0.85
C TYR A 106 -1.64 -11.35 1.30
N SER A 107 -1.69 -11.59 2.61
CA SER A 107 -2.62 -12.54 3.22
C SER A 107 -3.21 -11.92 4.48
N LYS A 108 -4.50 -12.17 4.73
CA LYS A 108 -5.11 -11.86 6.03
C LYS A 108 -4.57 -12.85 7.07
N LYS A 109 -4.40 -12.42 8.31
CA LYS A 109 -4.10 -13.31 9.42
C LYS A 109 -5.29 -14.26 9.61
N PRO A 110 -5.09 -15.59 9.60
CA PRO A 110 -6.14 -16.55 9.95
C PRO A 110 -6.65 -16.31 11.36
N ASP A 111 -7.95 -16.43 11.56
CA ASP A 111 -8.55 -16.23 12.88
C ASP A 111 -8.19 -17.36 13.88
N ASP A 112 -7.84 -18.54 13.34
CA ASP A 112 -7.48 -19.77 14.04
C ASP A 112 -5.95 -20.07 14.03
N LEU A 113 -5.13 -19.05 13.72
CA LEU A 113 -3.68 -19.20 13.69
C LEU A 113 -3.13 -19.63 15.06
N ASP A 114 -2.39 -20.75 15.08
CA ASP A 114 -1.67 -21.17 16.27
C ASP A 114 -0.72 -20.04 16.73
N PRO A 115 -0.68 -19.68 18.04
CA PRO A 115 0.21 -18.64 18.55
C PRO A 115 1.70 -18.87 18.24
N ASN A 116 2.09 -20.13 18.00
CA ASN A 116 3.48 -20.49 17.65
C ASN A 116 3.76 -20.39 16.15
N ASP A 117 2.73 -20.24 15.31
CA ASP A 117 2.91 -20.11 13.87
C ASP A 117 3.32 -18.69 13.49
N VAL A 118 4.31 -18.61 12.59
CA VAL A 118 4.78 -17.33 12.07
C VAL A 118 3.83 -16.85 10.97
N TYR A 119 3.09 -15.78 11.29
CA TYR A 119 2.27 -15.09 10.29
C TYR A 119 3.04 -13.98 9.59
N VAL A 120 3.04 -14.02 8.25
CA VAL A 120 3.63 -12.98 7.41
C VAL A 120 2.54 -12.29 6.60
N LYS A 121 2.15 -11.07 7.00
CA LYS A 121 1.11 -10.26 6.33
C LYS A 121 1.49 -9.96 4.88
N TYR A 122 2.73 -9.56 4.64
CA TYR A 122 3.25 -9.23 3.31
C TYR A 122 4.49 -10.07 2.98
N LEU A 123 4.43 -10.83 1.91
CA LEU A 123 5.55 -11.58 1.38
C LEU A 123 6.14 -10.84 0.17
N TYR A 124 7.29 -10.20 0.38
CA TYR A 124 8.03 -9.49 -0.67
C TYR A 124 9.03 -10.42 -1.37
N PRO A 125 9.45 -10.07 -2.61
CA PRO A 125 10.57 -10.72 -3.24
C PRO A 125 11.83 -10.68 -2.35
N PRO A 126 12.77 -11.62 -2.52
CA PRO A 126 14.02 -11.63 -1.77
C PRO A 126 14.79 -10.30 -1.92
N LYS A 127 15.53 -9.91 -0.88
CA LYS A 127 16.26 -8.62 -0.85
C LYS A 127 17.25 -8.42 -2.02
N TYR A 128 17.81 -9.50 -2.53
CA TYR A 128 18.72 -9.42 -3.69
C TYR A 128 17.99 -9.16 -5.02
N ALA A 129 16.71 -9.47 -5.10
CA ALA A 129 15.87 -9.25 -6.28
C ALA A 129 15.07 -7.94 -6.20
N PHE A 130 14.71 -7.54 -4.98
CA PHE A 130 13.88 -6.35 -4.75
C PHE A 130 14.35 -5.58 -3.52
N SER A 131 14.57 -4.28 -3.69
CA SER A 131 15.01 -3.39 -2.62
C SER A 131 13.93 -2.36 -2.29
N LYS A 132 13.28 -2.51 -1.13
CA LYS A 132 12.33 -1.51 -0.60
C LYS A 132 12.95 -0.11 -0.47
N SER A 133 14.27 -0.03 -0.26
CA SER A 133 14.98 1.26 -0.14
C SER A 133 15.04 2.07 -1.44
N ARG A 134 14.71 1.45 -2.56
CA ARG A 134 14.68 2.06 -3.90
C ARG A 134 13.34 1.87 -4.59
N TYR A 135 12.26 1.79 -3.79
CA TYR A 135 10.94 1.54 -4.30
C TYR A 135 9.89 2.34 -3.53
N MET A 136 8.92 2.87 -4.24
CA MET A 136 7.70 3.46 -3.71
C MET A 136 6.51 2.80 -4.40
N PHE A 137 5.50 2.43 -3.63
CA PHE A 137 4.27 1.91 -4.21
C PHE A 137 3.38 3.07 -4.64
N ILE A 138 3.51 3.43 -5.91
CA ILE A 138 2.78 4.49 -6.61
C ILE A 138 2.90 4.21 -8.12
N THR A 139 1.82 4.40 -8.87
CA THR A 139 1.87 4.30 -10.34
C THR A 139 2.43 5.59 -10.96
N SER A 140 2.86 5.54 -12.21
CA SER A 140 3.38 6.72 -12.90
C SER A 140 2.31 7.81 -13.05
N GLN A 141 1.07 7.42 -13.29
CA GLN A 141 -0.05 8.33 -13.40
C GLN A 141 -0.34 9.04 -12.07
N GLU A 142 -0.38 8.30 -10.96
CA GLU A 142 -0.57 8.85 -9.62
C GLU A 142 0.56 9.82 -9.24
N TYR A 143 1.81 9.45 -9.57
CA TYR A 143 2.95 10.31 -9.29
C TYR A 143 2.91 11.60 -10.11
N ARG A 144 2.54 11.54 -11.41
CA ARG A 144 2.33 12.74 -12.24
C ARG A 144 1.24 13.63 -11.66
N LYS A 145 0.11 13.05 -11.25
CA LYS A 145 -0.96 13.80 -10.58
C LYS A 145 -0.47 14.49 -9.31
N ALA A 146 0.32 13.79 -8.49
CA ALA A 146 0.89 14.38 -7.28
C ALA A 146 1.88 15.53 -7.58
N LEU A 147 2.64 15.45 -8.68
CA LEU A 147 3.49 16.53 -9.18
C LEU A 147 2.66 17.73 -9.66
N GLU A 148 1.57 17.49 -10.37
CA GLU A 148 0.67 18.57 -10.85
C GLU A 148 -0.03 19.27 -9.69
N GLU A 149 -0.55 18.50 -8.74
CA GLU A 149 -1.28 19.02 -7.58
C GLU A 149 -0.37 19.49 -6.44
N GLN A 150 0.92 19.22 -6.53
CA GLN A 150 1.96 19.63 -5.59
C GLN A 150 1.70 19.21 -4.14
N TYR A 151 1.03 18.06 -3.94
CA TYR A 151 0.93 17.42 -2.63
C TYR A 151 0.90 15.90 -2.73
N ILE A 152 1.35 15.23 -1.66
CA ILE A 152 1.31 13.78 -1.51
C ILE A 152 1.20 13.36 -0.04
N CYS A 153 0.40 12.33 0.22
CA CYS A 153 0.36 11.64 1.50
C CYS A 153 1.38 10.51 1.51
N ILE A 154 2.19 10.43 2.56
CA ILE A 154 3.21 9.40 2.74
C ILE A 154 2.73 8.45 3.83
N VAL A 155 2.66 7.17 3.50
CA VAL A 155 2.31 6.09 4.43
C VAL A 155 3.36 4.98 4.38
N ASP A 156 3.41 4.12 5.37
CA ASP A 156 4.30 2.95 5.37
C ASP A 156 3.65 1.72 4.74
N GLY A 157 2.33 1.51 4.95
CA GLY A 157 1.57 0.36 4.49
C GLY A 157 1.04 0.46 3.05
N LEU A 158 0.99 -0.68 2.36
CA LEU A 158 0.40 -0.77 1.01
C LEU A 158 -1.10 -0.48 1.02
N PHE A 159 -1.84 -1.08 1.96
CA PHE A 159 -3.29 -0.91 2.03
C PHE A 159 -3.69 0.49 2.47
N ASP A 160 -2.92 1.14 3.34
CA ASP A 160 -3.17 2.54 3.72
C ASP A 160 -3.11 3.45 2.50
N LYS A 161 -2.10 3.22 1.62
CA LYS A 161 -2.01 3.94 0.34
C LYS A 161 -3.20 3.65 -0.56
N ILE A 162 -3.61 2.38 -0.70
CA ILE A 162 -4.76 1.99 -1.53
C ILE A 162 -6.02 2.70 -1.05
N ILE A 163 -6.26 2.74 0.25
CA ILE A 163 -7.41 3.42 0.84
C ILE A 163 -7.43 4.91 0.52
N LEU A 164 -6.33 5.60 0.79
CA LEU A 164 -6.23 7.03 0.50
C LEU A 164 -6.45 7.31 -0.99
N GLN A 165 -5.89 6.48 -1.85
CA GLN A 165 -6.07 6.61 -3.30
C GLN A 165 -7.53 6.43 -3.72
N CYS A 166 -8.24 5.45 -3.16
CA CYS A 166 -9.68 5.25 -3.40
C CYS A 166 -10.54 6.44 -2.94
N LEU A 167 -10.06 7.20 -1.95
CA LEU A 167 -10.69 8.44 -1.51
C LEU A 167 -10.34 9.66 -2.40
N GLY A 168 -9.58 9.45 -3.48
CA GLY A 168 -9.12 10.51 -4.39
C GLY A 168 -7.95 11.34 -3.83
N ILE A 169 -7.25 10.82 -2.81
CA ILE A 169 -6.11 11.48 -2.17
C ILE A 169 -4.82 10.93 -2.77
N ASN A 170 -3.94 11.80 -3.26
CA ASN A 170 -2.64 11.39 -3.74
C ASN A 170 -1.82 10.78 -2.61
N ALA A 171 -1.47 9.53 -2.74
CA ALA A 171 -0.76 8.79 -1.69
C ALA A 171 0.36 7.90 -2.25
N VAL A 172 1.39 7.72 -1.45
CA VAL A 172 2.52 6.81 -1.73
C VAL A 172 2.82 5.97 -0.50
N SER A 173 3.04 4.66 -0.70
CA SER A 173 3.60 3.83 0.36
C SER A 173 5.10 3.62 0.14
N LEU A 174 5.87 3.75 1.23
CA LEU A 174 7.30 3.44 1.24
C LEU A 174 7.55 1.92 1.40
N CYS A 175 6.50 1.12 1.50
CA CYS A 175 6.57 -0.33 1.77
C CYS A 175 7.33 -0.66 3.06
N GLY A 176 7.30 0.25 4.02
CA GLY A 176 7.96 0.17 5.32
C GLY A 176 8.23 1.55 5.90
N SER A 177 8.65 1.61 7.15
CA SER A 177 8.82 2.84 7.93
C SER A 177 10.16 3.57 7.70
N SER A 178 10.90 3.26 6.63
CA SER A 178 12.23 3.84 6.37
C SER A 178 12.22 4.83 5.22
N LEU A 179 12.55 6.08 5.49
CA LEU A 179 12.75 7.12 4.47
C LEU A 179 14.22 7.13 4.01
N THR A 180 14.47 6.68 2.78
CA THR A 180 15.83 6.61 2.20
C THR A 180 16.18 7.85 1.37
N SER A 181 17.46 7.98 0.96
CA SER A 181 17.90 9.06 0.07
C SER A 181 17.19 9.01 -1.29
N TRP A 182 16.89 7.80 -1.78
CA TRP A 182 16.15 7.61 -3.01
C TRP A 182 14.70 8.13 -2.88
N HIS A 183 14.00 7.79 -1.79
CA HIS A 183 12.67 8.32 -1.49
C HIS A 183 12.69 9.86 -1.39
N LYS A 184 13.67 10.41 -0.67
CA LYS A 184 13.84 11.86 -0.51
C LYS A 184 13.99 12.56 -1.85
N TYR A 185 14.80 12.00 -2.76
CA TYR A 185 15.01 12.57 -4.08
C TYR A 185 13.70 12.71 -4.85
N TYR A 186 12.94 11.64 -5.02
CA TYR A 186 11.68 11.70 -5.78
C TYR A 186 10.60 12.52 -5.07
N LEU A 187 10.47 12.42 -3.77
CA LEU A 187 9.48 13.20 -3.02
C LEU A 187 9.84 14.69 -2.95
N SER A 188 11.09 15.08 -3.16
CA SER A 188 11.49 16.49 -3.16
C SER A 188 10.87 17.32 -4.29
N PHE A 189 10.48 16.69 -5.39
CA PHE A 189 9.80 17.36 -6.51
C PHE A 189 8.34 17.78 -6.21
N ILE A 190 7.76 17.24 -5.16
CA ILE A 190 6.41 17.57 -4.71
C ILE A 190 6.52 18.52 -3.53
N LYS A 191 5.90 19.70 -3.60
CA LYS A 191 6.07 20.77 -2.60
C LYS A 191 5.60 20.36 -1.21
N ASN A 192 4.40 19.83 -1.09
CA ASN A 192 3.72 19.60 0.18
C ASN A 192 3.62 18.10 0.49
N LYS A 193 4.02 17.69 1.68
CA LYS A 193 3.96 16.30 2.16
C LYS A 193 3.09 16.21 3.39
N ILE A 194 2.26 15.20 3.45
CA ILE A 194 1.45 14.85 4.62
C ILE A 194 1.86 13.43 5.02
N VAL A 195 2.45 13.27 6.18
CA VAL A 195 2.73 11.92 6.69
C VAL A 195 1.53 11.45 7.49
N VAL A 196 0.89 10.41 6.99
CA VAL A 196 -0.21 9.76 7.70
C VAL A 196 0.39 8.54 8.39
N ALA A 197 0.80 8.74 9.63
CA ALA A 197 1.58 7.78 10.41
C ALA A 197 0.69 6.92 11.29
N ASP A 198 1.03 5.63 11.38
CA ASP A 198 0.47 4.73 12.39
C ASP A 198 0.76 5.22 13.80
N ASN A 199 -0.15 4.98 14.73
CA ASN A 199 0.04 5.38 16.13
C ASN A 199 0.95 4.39 16.90
N ASP A 200 2.04 4.00 16.28
CA ASP A 200 3.07 3.14 16.86
C ASP A 200 4.45 3.79 16.82
N LEU A 201 5.48 3.08 17.28
CA LEU A 201 6.85 3.58 17.30
C LEU A 201 7.42 3.74 15.88
N ALA A 202 7.07 2.85 14.95
CA ALA A 202 7.57 2.87 13.58
C ALA A 202 6.97 4.05 12.81
N GLY A 203 5.65 4.28 12.90
CA GLY A 203 4.98 5.42 12.30
C GLY A 203 5.48 6.76 12.84
N ARG A 204 5.66 6.88 14.17
CA ARG A 204 6.25 8.10 14.78
C ARG A 204 7.67 8.39 14.29
N ARG A 205 8.49 7.35 14.09
CA ARG A 205 9.85 7.49 13.51
C ARG A 205 9.78 7.96 12.06
N LEU A 206 8.91 7.35 11.25
CA LEU A 206 8.71 7.76 9.86
C LEU A 206 8.32 9.24 9.78
N ALA A 207 7.32 9.66 10.57
CA ALA A 207 6.88 11.05 10.62
C ALA A 207 8.00 12.01 11.01
N SER A 208 8.79 11.66 12.04
CA SER A 208 9.96 12.46 12.46
C SER A 208 11.00 12.58 11.35
N TYR A 209 11.29 11.48 10.63
CA TYR A 209 12.25 11.51 9.52
C TYR A 209 11.74 12.33 8.34
N CYS A 210 10.47 12.27 8.01
CA CYS A 210 9.88 13.09 6.94
C CYS A 210 9.90 14.57 7.30
N LYS A 211 9.52 14.94 8.52
CA LYS A 211 9.57 16.33 9.01
C LYS A 211 10.97 16.92 9.03
N TYR A 212 11.97 16.08 9.35
CA TYR A 212 13.39 16.51 9.29
C TYR A 212 13.89 16.65 7.85
N ALA A 213 13.39 15.82 6.93
CA ALA A 213 13.89 15.75 5.56
C ALA A 213 13.24 16.76 4.60
N PHE A 214 12.07 17.28 4.94
CA PHE A 214 11.28 18.15 4.05
C PHE A 214 10.74 19.37 4.80
N ASP A 215 10.97 20.56 4.27
CA ASP A 215 10.53 21.82 4.87
C ASP A 215 9.02 21.93 5.01
N ASN A 216 8.27 21.47 3.99
CA ASN A 216 6.81 21.49 3.97
C ASN A 216 6.24 20.08 4.21
N CYS A 217 6.43 19.59 5.42
CA CYS A 217 5.94 18.27 5.83
C CYS A 217 5.09 18.38 7.10
N VAL A 218 3.84 17.95 7.00
CA VAL A 218 2.89 17.90 8.13
C VAL A 218 2.63 16.46 8.51
N GLU A 219 2.57 16.20 9.81
CA GLU A 219 2.24 14.90 10.36
C GLU A 219 0.77 14.85 10.73
N LEU A 220 0.06 13.85 10.24
CA LEU A 220 -1.29 13.49 10.67
C LEU A 220 -1.20 12.20 11.48
N ILE A 221 -1.29 12.33 12.80
CA ILE A 221 -1.30 11.18 13.71
C ILE A 221 -2.73 10.73 13.92
N GLN A 222 -2.96 9.44 13.86
CA GLN A 222 -4.24 8.84 14.18
C GLN A 222 -4.32 8.60 15.69
N ALA A 223 -5.25 9.31 16.35
CA ALA A 223 -5.23 9.40 17.80
C ALA A 223 -5.70 8.13 18.54
N GLU A 224 -6.54 7.27 17.94
CA GLU A 224 -7.29 6.27 18.72
C GLU A 224 -7.13 4.82 18.24
N THR A 225 -6.67 4.57 17.02
CA THR A 225 -6.55 3.22 16.46
C THR A 225 -5.22 3.08 15.74
N GLY A 226 -4.62 1.91 15.72
CA GLY A 226 -3.24 1.67 15.32
C GLY A 226 -2.85 2.12 13.90
N ASP A 227 -3.76 2.02 12.91
CA ASP A 227 -3.50 2.29 11.49
C ASP A 227 -4.74 2.81 10.74
N ILE A 228 -4.56 3.30 9.50
CA ILE A 228 -5.66 3.75 8.63
C ILE A 228 -6.63 2.60 8.35
N ASP A 229 -6.13 1.39 8.24
CA ASP A 229 -6.94 0.19 7.99
C ASP A 229 -7.98 -0.05 9.10
N SER A 230 -7.69 0.35 10.32
CA SER A 230 -8.62 0.27 11.44
C SER A 230 -9.71 1.36 11.44
N PHE A 231 -9.48 2.51 10.79
CA PHE A 231 -10.47 3.60 10.65
C PHE A 231 -11.55 3.32 9.60
N ILE A 232 -11.31 2.44 8.65
CA ILE A 232 -12.26 2.11 7.57
C ILE A 232 -13.56 1.49 8.09
N ARG A 233 -13.61 1.16 9.35
CA ARG A 233 -14.80 0.53 9.97
C ARG A 233 -16.01 1.46 10.02
N THR A 234 -15.83 2.77 9.83
CA THR A 234 -16.92 3.74 9.77
C THR A 234 -16.71 4.75 8.64
N PRO A 235 -17.66 4.89 7.69
CA PRO A 235 -17.59 5.87 6.60
C PRO A 235 -17.34 7.31 7.08
N GLU A 236 -17.86 7.65 8.25
CA GLU A 236 -17.70 8.97 8.88
C GLU A 236 -16.22 9.29 9.20
N HIS A 237 -15.46 8.32 9.67
CA HIS A 237 -14.03 8.51 9.95
C HIS A 237 -13.21 8.71 8.68
N LEU A 238 -13.52 7.93 7.62
CA LEU A 238 -12.86 8.11 6.32
C LEU A 238 -13.14 9.50 5.74
N LEU A 239 -14.38 9.95 5.82
CA LEU A 239 -14.76 11.28 5.34
C LEU A 239 -14.05 12.37 6.15
N LYS A 240 -13.91 12.20 7.47
CA LYS A 240 -13.17 13.12 8.34
C LYS A 240 -11.70 13.19 7.95
N ILE A 241 -11.03 12.05 7.73
CA ILE A 241 -9.63 12.01 7.26
C ILE A 241 -9.51 12.72 5.91
N LYS A 242 -10.37 12.38 4.95
CA LYS A 242 -10.40 13.03 3.63
C LYS A 242 -10.54 14.54 3.75
N ASN A 243 -11.52 15.01 4.50
CA ASN A 243 -11.77 16.44 4.67
C ASN A 243 -10.58 17.13 5.33
N THR A 244 -10.01 16.55 6.40
CA THR A 244 -8.82 17.10 7.05
C THR A 244 -7.64 17.23 6.07
N ILE A 245 -7.39 16.21 5.25
CA ILE A 245 -6.31 16.25 4.25
C ILE A 245 -6.60 17.30 3.18
N LEU A 246 -7.83 17.42 2.72
CA LEU A 246 -8.23 18.43 1.74
C LEU A 246 -8.15 19.85 2.30
N GLU A 247 -8.54 20.06 3.54
CA GLU A 247 -8.38 21.34 4.25
C GLU A 247 -6.90 21.73 4.34
N MET A 248 -6.03 20.81 4.76
CA MET A 248 -4.58 21.01 4.81
C MET A 248 -4.01 21.34 3.43
N LYS A 249 -4.55 20.77 2.35
CA LYS A 249 -4.18 21.11 0.97
C LYS A 249 -4.58 22.54 0.60
N HIS A 250 -5.79 22.99 0.96
CA HIS A 250 -6.34 24.29 0.58
C HIS A 250 -5.82 25.46 1.41
N GLU A 251 -5.58 25.26 2.69
CA GLU A 251 -5.10 26.32 3.60
C GLU A 251 -3.61 26.63 3.44
N GLY A 252 -2.95 26.06 2.42
CA GLY A 252 -1.56 26.37 2.09
C GLY A 252 -0.56 25.94 3.15
N PHE A 253 -0.82 24.82 3.86
CA PHE A 253 0.09 24.27 4.88
C PHE A 253 0.55 25.29 5.93
N LEU A 254 -0.29 26.24 6.29
CA LEU A 254 -0.06 27.09 7.44
C LEU A 254 -0.09 26.20 8.69
N ILE A 255 1.10 25.78 9.06
CA ILE A 255 1.61 25.30 10.34
C ILE A 255 0.50 25.17 11.41
N SER A 256 0.30 23.91 11.87
CA SER A 256 -0.39 23.57 13.12
C SER A 256 -1.92 23.62 13.14
N LYS A 257 -2.60 22.78 12.36
CA LYS A 257 -3.78 22.12 12.92
C LYS A 257 -3.39 20.67 13.28
N ILE A 258 -2.75 20.56 14.42
CA ILE A 258 -2.78 19.32 15.20
C ILE A 258 -4.26 19.06 15.46
N LEU A 259 -4.80 17.94 14.97
CA LEU A 259 -6.07 17.43 15.51
C LEU A 259 -5.90 17.45 17.03
N PRO A 260 -6.85 18.02 17.80
CA PRO A 260 -6.68 18.17 19.22
C PRO A 260 -6.32 16.82 19.80
N THR A 261 -5.05 16.65 20.14
CA THR A 261 -4.63 15.62 21.06
C THR A 261 -5.29 15.99 22.35
N GLU A 262 -6.38 15.32 22.69
CA GLU A 262 -6.78 15.29 24.07
C GLU A 262 -5.56 14.85 24.87
N THR A 263 -4.98 15.86 25.49
CA THR A 263 -4.07 15.81 26.62
C THR A 263 -3.20 14.55 26.73
N ARG A 264 -2.00 14.64 26.20
CA ARG A 264 -0.85 13.99 26.82
C ARG A 264 -0.66 14.60 28.22
N LYS A 265 -1.39 14.10 29.22
CA LYS A 265 -0.95 14.15 30.60
C LYS A 265 -0.30 12.83 30.96
N GLU A 266 1.00 12.94 31.15
CA GLU A 266 1.81 12.22 32.12
C GLU A 266 1.87 10.68 32.02
N LYS A 267 2.99 10.20 31.50
CA LYS A 267 3.81 9.22 32.24
C LYS A 267 5.26 9.35 31.80
N LEU A 268 5.92 10.37 32.33
CA LEU A 268 7.34 10.34 32.66
C LEU A 268 7.38 10.08 34.15
N ILE A 269 7.55 8.84 34.55
CA ILE A 269 8.31 8.41 35.74
C ILE A 269 8.88 7.05 35.39
#